data_86d2c2fe5d8e96d866b35f841e089b42
#
_entry.id   86d2c2fe5d8e96d866b35f841e089b42
#
_cell.length_a   1.000
_cell.length_b   1.000
_cell.length_c   1.000
_cell.angle_alpha   90.00
_cell.angle_beta   90.00
_cell.angle_gamma   90.00
#
_symmetry.space_group_name_H-M   'P 1'
#
loop_
_entity.id
_entity.type
_entity.pdbx_description
1 polymer ?
#
loop_
_entity_poly.entity_id
_entity_poly.type
_entity_poly.pdbx_seq_one_letter_code
_entity_poly.pdbx_strand_id
1 'polypeptide(L)'
;MGMLFEPPVFRIMGDRALLVELGDRISPSINEKVRELFLKLDRRPLEGVVELVPSYRSLMVVYDPLKINLDRLQEAIRELHQATDPSLVPEPKTLSVPVVYGGEQGPDLEWVAAFHKISPEEVIRLHTGTVYRVYMIGFTPGYPYLGELPEGLATPRRETPRTAVPQGSVAIAQRQTGIYPVQSPGGWHILGWTPIKLFDPGQWPPTPLEMGDRVRFFPIQKEDIERWKPSKA
;
A
#
# COMPACT_ATOMS: atom_id res chain seq x y z
N MET A 1 1.87 14.59 -14.98
CA MET A 1 1.12 14.82 -13.73
C MET A 1 -0.29 14.28 -13.88
N GLY A 2 -0.87 13.63 -12.84
CA GLY A 2 -2.27 13.22 -12.84
C GLY A 2 -3.19 14.43 -12.66
N MET A 3 -4.42 14.34 -13.19
CA MET A 3 -5.43 15.36 -13.00
C MET A 3 -6.19 15.09 -11.70
N LEU A 4 -6.18 16.08 -10.79
CA LEU A 4 -7.05 16.08 -9.61
C LEU A 4 -8.48 16.38 -10.02
N PHE A 5 -9.43 15.76 -9.35
CA PHE A 5 -10.85 16.08 -9.51
C PHE A 5 -11.26 17.08 -8.42
N GLU A 6 -11.55 18.31 -8.84
CA GLU A 6 -12.02 19.39 -7.97
C GLU A 6 -13.29 20.00 -8.57
N PRO A 7 -14.48 19.69 -8.04
CA PRO A 7 -14.76 18.86 -6.87
C PRO A 7 -14.56 17.35 -7.11
N PRO A 8 -14.49 16.51 -6.03
CA PRO A 8 -14.43 15.07 -6.16
C PRO A 8 -15.59 14.50 -6.98
N VAL A 9 -15.31 13.41 -7.70
CA VAL A 9 -16.33 12.67 -8.46
C VAL A 9 -16.93 11.57 -7.58
N PHE A 10 -18.26 11.54 -7.46
CA PHE A 10 -18.96 10.54 -6.68
C PHE A 10 -19.54 9.45 -7.57
N ARG A 11 -19.37 8.19 -7.16
CA ARG A 11 -20.01 7.03 -7.81
C ARG A 11 -20.71 6.19 -6.77
N ILE A 12 -21.98 5.92 -7.02
CA ILE A 12 -22.79 5.05 -6.17
C ILE A 12 -22.34 3.60 -6.38
N MET A 13 -22.07 2.90 -5.27
CA MET A 13 -21.62 1.51 -5.24
C MET A 13 -22.64 0.67 -4.46
N GLY A 14 -23.69 0.24 -5.16
CA GLY A 14 -24.84 -0.41 -4.52
C GLY A 14 -25.67 0.56 -3.68
N ASP A 15 -26.27 0.07 -2.62
CA ASP A 15 -27.21 0.80 -1.75
C ASP A 15 -26.58 1.41 -0.49
N ARG A 16 -25.34 1.00 -0.16
CA ARG A 16 -24.66 1.32 1.11
C ARG A 16 -23.22 1.80 0.97
N ALA A 17 -22.75 2.09 -0.25
CA ALA A 17 -21.42 2.59 -0.44
C ALA A 17 -21.34 3.70 -1.50
N LEU A 18 -20.45 4.64 -1.26
CA LEU A 18 -20.13 5.77 -2.12
C LEU A 18 -18.63 5.77 -2.40
N LEU A 19 -18.24 5.67 -3.67
CA LEU A 19 -16.85 5.84 -4.08
C LEU A 19 -16.59 7.32 -4.37
N VAL A 20 -15.62 7.90 -3.69
CA VAL A 20 -15.15 9.27 -3.85
C VAL A 20 -13.85 9.25 -4.62
N GLU A 21 -13.87 9.55 -5.91
CA GLU A 21 -12.69 9.61 -6.76
C GLU A 21 -12.06 11.02 -6.69
N LEU A 22 -10.75 11.08 -6.44
CA LEU A 22 -9.98 12.31 -6.27
C LEU A 22 -9.04 12.60 -7.45
N GLY A 23 -8.97 11.69 -8.42
CA GLY A 23 -8.16 11.90 -9.61
C GLY A 23 -8.24 10.77 -10.63
N ASP A 24 -7.58 10.99 -11.79
CA ASP A 24 -7.68 10.14 -12.97
C ASP A 24 -6.69 8.95 -12.98
N ARG A 25 -5.64 8.99 -12.14
CA ARG A 25 -4.58 7.97 -12.13
C ARG A 25 -3.92 7.83 -10.76
N ILE A 26 -3.09 6.81 -10.62
CA ILE A 26 -2.23 6.63 -9.45
C ILE A 26 -1.14 7.71 -9.51
N SER A 27 -1.09 8.57 -8.50
CA SER A 27 0.00 9.53 -8.32
C SER A 27 0.16 9.89 -6.84
N PRO A 28 1.37 10.29 -6.38
CA PRO A 28 1.59 10.69 -4.99
C PRO A 28 0.68 11.85 -4.56
N SER A 29 0.46 12.85 -5.42
CA SER A 29 -0.36 14.02 -5.10
C SER A 29 -1.85 13.67 -4.94
N ILE A 30 -2.39 12.80 -5.81
CA ILE A 30 -3.78 12.34 -5.69
C ILE A 30 -3.94 11.47 -4.43
N ASN A 31 -2.99 10.58 -4.18
CA ASN A 31 -3.00 9.73 -3.01
C ASN A 31 -2.91 10.51 -1.70
N GLU A 32 -2.17 11.63 -1.68
CA GLU A 32 -2.14 12.53 -0.52
C GLU A 32 -3.52 13.13 -0.24
N LYS A 33 -4.26 13.52 -1.27
CA LYS A 33 -5.64 14.00 -1.11
C LYS A 33 -6.60 12.92 -0.61
N VAL A 34 -6.41 11.67 -1.04
CA VAL A 34 -7.15 10.53 -0.47
C VAL A 34 -6.85 10.38 1.02
N ARG A 35 -5.57 10.43 1.39
CA ARG A 35 -5.11 10.35 2.78
C ARG A 35 -5.67 11.49 3.64
N GLU A 36 -5.61 12.72 3.15
CA GLU A 36 -6.21 13.89 3.82
C GLU A 36 -7.70 13.67 4.11
N LEU A 37 -8.47 13.31 3.09
CA LEU A 37 -9.91 13.11 3.23
C LEU A 37 -10.22 11.93 4.18
N PHE A 38 -9.50 10.82 4.05
CA PHE A 38 -9.61 9.67 4.95
C PHE A 38 -9.39 10.09 6.42
N LEU A 39 -8.29 10.77 6.72
CA LEU A 39 -7.95 11.20 8.08
C LEU A 39 -8.95 12.20 8.67
N LYS A 40 -9.51 13.10 7.84
CA LYS A 40 -10.56 14.02 8.26
C LYS A 40 -11.83 13.28 8.67
N LEU A 41 -12.27 12.31 7.87
CA LEU A 41 -13.46 11.50 8.16
C LEU A 41 -13.24 10.53 9.33
N ASP A 42 -12.04 9.96 9.45
CA ASP A 42 -11.68 9.05 10.55
C ASP A 42 -11.65 9.76 11.91
N ARG A 43 -11.07 10.96 11.96
CA ARG A 43 -10.99 11.77 13.18
C ARG A 43 -12.26 12.53 13.54
N ARG A 44 -13.11 12.82 12.57
CA ARG A 44 -14.42 13.46 12.73
C ARG A 44 -15.48 12.62 12.01
N PRO A 45 -15.83 11.45 12.58
CA PRO A 45 -16.76 10.53 11.94
C PRO A 45 -18.12 11.20 11.76
N LEU A 46 -18.66 11.09 10.54
CA LEU A 46 -20.03 11.50 10.25
C LEU A 46 -20.99 10.43 10.75
N GLU A 47 -22.08 10.86 11.38
CA GLU A 47 -23.14 9.93 11.80
C GLU A 47 -23.67 9.17 10.57
N GLY A 48 -23.77 7.85 10.69
CA GLY A 48 -24.19 6.98 9.60
C GLY A 48 -23.06 6.46 8.72
N VAL A 49 -21.82 6.97 8.81
CA VAL A 49 -20.64 6.35 8.18
C VAL A 49 -20.24 5.12 9.00
N VAL A 50 -20.09 3.99 8.32
CA VAL A 50 -19.80 2.67 8.91
C VAL A 50 -18.34 2.28 8.73
N GLU A 51 -17.79 2.53 7.53
CA GLU A 51 -16.41 2.12 7.18
C GLU A 51 -15.82 3.06 6.13
N LEU A 52 -14.52 3.26 6.20
CA LEU A 52 -13.73 4.04 5.25
C LEU A 52 -12.64 3.14 4.65
N VAL A 53 -12.66 2.99 3.33
CA VAL A 53 -11.66 2.15 2.62
C VAL A 53 -10.88 3.00 1.63
N PRO A 54 -9.70 3.50 2.04
CA PRO A 54 -8.84 4.28 1.15
C PRO A 54 -8.16 3.38 0.11
N SER A 55 -7.98 3.93 -1.10
CA SER A 55 -7.29 3.29 -2.20
C SER A 55 -6.29 4.27 -2.84
N TYR A 56 -5.73 3.95 -4.00
CA TYR A 56 -4.71 4.76 -4.68
C TYR A 56 -5.15 6.19 -4.99
N ARG A 57 -6.38 6.35 -5.49
CA ARG A 57 -6.91 7.61 -6.02
C ARG A 57 -8.34 7.90 -5.58
N SER A 58 -8.88 7.08 -4.70
CA SER A 58 -10.28 7.15 -4.26
C SER A 58 -10.43 6.69 -2.81
N LEU A 59 -11.52 7.11 -2.19
CA LEU A 59 -11.98 6.64 -0.88
C LEU A 59 -13.37 6.05 -1.05
N MET A 60 -13.55 4.79 -0.67
CA MET A 60 -14.88 4.22 -0.55
C MET A 60 -15.42 4.48 0.87
N VAL A 61 -16.62 5.03 0.94
CA VAL A 61 -17.33 5.33 2.17
C VAL A 61 -18.54 4.40 2.25
N VAL A 62 -18.52 3.47 3.20
CA VAL A 62 -19.68 2.62 3.52
C VAL A 62 -20.53 3.34 4.53
N TYR A 63 -21.84 3.43 4.31
CA TYR A 63 -22.77 4.18 5.15
C TYR A 63 -24.08 3.46 5.38
N ASP A 64 -24.79 3.85 6.44
CA ASP A 64 -26.13 3.40 6.76
C ASP A 64 -27.17 4.41 6.20
N PRO A 65 -27.91 4.06 5.12
CA PRO A 65 -28.86 4.96 4.47
C PRO A 65 -30.07 5.32 5.36
N LEU A 66 -30.29 4.62 6.48
CA LEU A 66 -31.31 4.95 7.46
C LEU A 66 -30.86 6.08 8.41
N LYS A 67 -29.54 6.33 8.50
CA LYS A 67 -28.98 7.39 9.37
C LYS A 67 -28.53 8.61 8.60
N ILE A 68 -28.03 8.45 7.37
CA ILE A 68 -27.60 9.55 6.52
C ILE A 68 -28.02 9.26 5.07
N ASN A 69 -28.71 10.22 4.43
CA ASN A 69 -29.02 10.11 3.03
C ASN A 69 -27.81 10.49 2.14
N LEU A 70 -27.85 10.06 0.89
CA LEU A 70 -26.74 10.21 -0.05
C LEU A 70 -26.36 11.67 -0.31
N ASP A 71 -27.34 12.56 -0.47
CA ASP A 71 -27.09 13.99 -0.77
C ASP A 71 -26.35 14.67 0.37
N ARG A 72 -26.80 14.43 1.62
CA ARG A 72 -26.15 14.96 2.82
C ARG A 72 -24.74 14.39 3.02
N LEU A 73 -24.55 13.09 2.71
CA LEU A 73 -23.22 12.47 2.75
C LEU A 73 -22.27 13.13 1.74
N GLN A 74 -22.72 13.33 0.50
CA GLN A 74 -21.91 13.97 -0.53
C GLN A 74 -21.57 15.43 -0.18
N GLU A 75 -22.53 16.18 0.37
CA GLU A 75 -22.31 17.57 0.79
C GLU A 75 -21.27 17.64 1.91
N ALA A 76 -21.41 16.86 2.95
CA ALA A 76 -20.46 16.81 4.05
C ALA A 76 -19.05 16.40 3.59
N ILE A 77 -18.93 15.46 2.64
CA ILE A 77 -17.63 15.08 2.06
C ILE A 77 -17.03 16.23 1.23
N ARG A 78 -17.83 16.98 0.45
CA ARG A 78 -17.34 18.16 -0.27
C ARG A 78 -16.82 19.24 0.68
N GLU A 79 -17.53 19.53 1.74
CA GLU A 79 -17.11 20.51 2.78
C GLU A 79 -15.79 20.10 3.42
N LEU A 80 -15.67 18.82 3.84
CA LEU A 80 -14.45 18.28 4.42
C LEU A 80 -13.27 18.26 3.42
N HIS A 81 -13.54 18.00 2.14
CA HIS A 81 -12.51 18.02 1.11
C HIS A 81 -11.94 19.43 0.91
N GLN A 82 -12.78 20.46 0.95
CA GLN A 82 -12.37 21.85 0.79
C GLN A 82 -11.68 22.44 2.03
N ALA A 83 -12.03 21.93 3.22
CA ALA A 83 -11.44 22.40 4.46
C ALA A 83 -9.93 22.05 4.51
N THR A 84 -9.10 23.06 4.74
CA THR A 84 -7.65 22.88 4.90
C THR A 84 -7.33 22.77 6.39
N ASP A 85 -6.86 21.62 6.85
CA ASP A 85 -6.38 21.42 8.21
C ASP A 85 -5.09 20.59 8.20
N PRO A 86 -3.93 21.23 8.01
CA PRO A 86 -2.64 20.55 7.95
C PRO A 86 -2.29 19.77 9.22
N SER A 87 -2.86 20.16 10.37
CA SER A 87 -2.61 19.50 11.66
C SER A 87 -3.15 18.07 11.74
N LEU A 88 -4.09 17.73 10.87
CA LEU A 88 -4.70 16.40 10.82
C LEU A 88 -3.84 15.36 10.08
N VAL A 89 -2.86 15.78 9.28
CA VAL A 89 -2.03 14.87 8.49
C VAL A 89 -0.69 14.68 9.21
N PRO A 90 -0.47 13.55 9.89
CA PRO A 90 0.80 13.29 10.57
C PRO A 90 1.95 13.15 9.58
N GLU A 91 3.16 13.51 10.01
CA GLU A 91 4.37 13.28 9.21
C GLU A 91 4.56 11.79 8.93
N PRO A 92 4.88 11.43 7.68
CA PRO A 92 5.11 10.04 7.31
C PRO A 92 6.31 9.43 8.03
N LYS A 93 6.15 8.25 8.60
CA LYS A 93 7.26 7.46 9.15
C LYS A 93 8.01 6.76 8.03
N THR A 94 9.26 6.40 8.28
CA THR A 94 10.04 5.54 7.37
C THR A 94 10.40 4.25 8.07
N LEU A 95 9.90 3.12 7.55
CA LEU A 95 10.28 1.79 7.99
C LEU A 95 11.43 1.27 7.13
N SER A 96 12.56 0.94 7.78
CA SER A 96 13.66 0.26 7.12
C SER A 96 13.45 -1.26 7.19
N VAL A 97 13.43 -1.92 6.03
CA VAL A 97 13.10 -3.34 5.89
C VAL A 97 14.30 -4.12 5.39
N PRO A 98 14.89 -4.99 6.23
CA PRO A 98 15.96 -5.91 5.82
C PRO A 98 15.40 -6.99 4.88
N VAL A 99 16.13 -7.32 3.82
CA VAL A 99 15.68 -8.31 2.83
C VAL A 99 16.84 -9.23 2.45
N VAL A 100 16.59 -10.54 2.53
CA VAL A 100 17.45 -11.55 1.89
C VAL A 100 16.98 -11.73 0.46
N TYR A 101 17.79 -11.34 -0.50
CA TYR A 101 17.46 -11.41 -1.93
C TYR A 101 17.94 -12.72 -2.56
N GLY A 102 17.21 -13.20 -3.56
CA GLY A 102 17.58 -14.33 -4.38
C GLY A 102 17.50 -15.69 -3.69
N GLY A 103 18.02 -16.71 -4.35
CA GLY A 103 17.98 -18.08 -3.89
C GLY A 103 16.57 -18.59 -3.58
N GLU A 104 16.42 -19.33 -2.50
CA GLU A 104 15.12 -19.84 -2.04
C GLU A 104 14.17 -18.72 -1.61
N GLN A 105 14.70 -17.61 -1.08
CA GLN A 105 13.94 -16.48 -0.58
C GLN A 105 13.44 -15.55 -1.70
N GLY A 106 14.14 -15.52 -2.84
CA GLY A 106 13.81 -14.69 -3.99
C GLY A 106 13.84 -15.46 -5.31
N PRO A 107 12.99 -16.49 -5.48
CA PRO A 107 13.06 -17.43 -6.59
C PRO A 107 12.87 -16.81 -7.98
N ASP A 108 12.38 -15.56 -8.06
CA ASP A 108 12.15 -14.89 -9.33
C ASP A 108 13.21 -13.82 -9.64
N LEU A 109 14.20 -13.60 -8.75
CA LEU A 109 15.21 -12.54 -8.95
C LEU A 109 15.97 -12.71 -10.27
N GLU A 110 16.44 -13.93 -10.56
CA GLU A 110 17.17 -14.25 -11.80
C GLU A 110 16.28 -14.04 -13.04
N TRP A 111 15.01 -14.44 -12.95
CA TRP A 111 14.06 -14.23 -14.04
C TRP A 111 13.83 -12.75 -14.31
N VAL A 112 13.64 -11.93 -13.25
CA VAL A 112 13.47 -10.48 -13.37
C VAL A 112 14.73 -9.83 -13.97
N ALA A 113 15.90 -10.22 -13.53
CA ALA A 113 17.17 -9.76 -14.07
C ALA A 113 17.29 -10.05 -15.58
N ALA A 114 17.01 -11.29 -15.99
CA ALA A 114 17.03 -11.70 -17.39
C ALA A 114 15.97 -10.95 -18.23
N PHE A 115 14.76 -10.74 -17.69
CA PHE A 115 13.69 -9.99 -18.36
C PHE A 115 14.11 -8.56 -18.68
N HIS A 116 14.77 -7.89 -17.74
CA HIS A 116 15.26 -6.51 -17.92
C HIS A 116 16.65 -6.43 -18.54
N LYS A 117 17.32 -7.56 -18.84
CA LYS A 117 18.69 -7.64 -19.40
C LYS A 117 19.73 -6.91 -18.52
N ILE A 118 19.61 -7.06 -17.22
CA ILE A 118 20.53 -6.54 -16.20
C ILE A 118 20.96 -7.66 -15.25
N SER A 119 21.96 -7.42 -14.40
CA SER A 119 22.35 -8.42 -13.41
C SER A 119 21.41 -8.47 -12.20
N PRO A 120 21.35 -9.58 -11.46
CA PRO A 120 20.62 -9.66 -10.20
C PRO A 120 21.01 -8.57 -9.19
N GLU A 121 22.32 -8.26 -9.10
CA GLU A 121 22.85 -7.19 -8.24
C GLU A 121 22.31 -5.83 -8.65
N GLU A 122 22.13 -5.59 -9.94
CA GLU A 122 21.56 -4.34 -10.45
C GLU A 122 20.06 -4.26 -10.13
N VAL A 123 19.30 -5.37 -10.19
CA VAL A 123 17.90 -5.42 -9.72
C VAL A 123 17.83 -5.04 -8.24
N ILE A 124 18.70 -5.62 -7.41
CA ILE A 124 18.78 -5.34 -5.97
C ILE A 124 19.12 -3.86 -5.75
N ARG A 125 20.13 -3.35 -6.44
CA ARG A 125 20.57 -1.95 -6.34
C ARG A 125 19.44 -0.97 -6.68
N LEU A 126 18.72 -1.21 -7.76
CA LEU A 126 17.60 -0.38 -8.17
C LEU A 126 16.44 -0.45 -7.17
N HIS A 127 16.10 -1.66 -6.70
CA HIS A 127 15.04 -1.87 -5.73
C HIS A 127 15.35 -1.23 -4.38
N THR A 128 16.57 -1.34 -3.88
CA THR A 128 16.98 -0.78 -2.59
C THR A 128 17.34 0.71 -2.64
N GLY A 129 17.64 1.24 -3.81
CA GLY A 129 17.97 2.64 -4.03
C GLY A 129 16.78 3.60 -3.96
N THR A 130 15.56 3.06 -3.84
CA THR A 130 14.32 3.84 -3.84
C THR A 130 13.65 3.81 -2.46
N VAL A 131 13.10 4.96 -2.05
CA VAL A 131 12.20 5.05 -0.90
C VAL A 131 10.76 5.00 -1.40
N TYR A 132 10.04 3.97 -1.01
CA TYR A 132 8.69 3.70 -1.50
C TYR A 132 7.63 4.29 -0.60
N ARG A 133 6.61 4.91 -1.19
CA ARG A 133 5.42 5.35 -0.47
C ARG A 133 4.45 4.20 -0.28
N VAL A 134 3.84 4.10 0.90
CA VAL A 134 2.67 3.25 1.15
C VAL A 134 1.45 3.97 0.58
N TYR A 135 0.95 3.51 -0.56
CA TYR A 135 -0.25 4.08 -1.18
C TYR A 135 -1.53 3.66 -0.47
N MET A 136 -1.60 2.40 -0.09
CA MET A 136 -2.73 1.82 0.66
C MET A 136 -2.28 0.52 1.33
N ILE A 137 -3.08 0.08 2.29
CA ILE A 137 -2.97 -1.24 2.92
C ILE A 137 -4.25 -1.99 2.60
N GLY A 138 -4.15 -3.22 2.05
CA GLY A 138 -5.32 -3.97 1.62
C GLY A 138 -4.97 -5.30 0.97
N PHE A 139 -5.89 -5.94 0.23
CA PHE A 139 -5.78 -7.28 -0.31
C PHE A 139 -5.81 -8.36 0.78
N THR A 140 -4.86 -8.35 1.68
CA THR A 140 -4.84 -9.13 2.93
C THR A 140 -4.50 -8.18 4.08
N PRO A 141 -4.85 -8.51 5.34
CA PRO A 141 -4.53 -7.65 6.48
C PRO A 141 -3.04 -7.32 6.54
N GLY A 142 -2.71 -6.02 6.54
CA GLY A 142 -1.35 -5.52 6.62
C GLY A 142 -0.54 -5.53 5.32
N TYR A 143 -1.11 -5.89 4.15
CA TYR A 143 -0.37 -5.86 2.87
C TYR A 143 -0.17 -4.42 2.38
N PRO A 144 1.07 -3.91 2.35
CA PRO A 144 1.35 -2.56 1.86
C PRO A 144 1.54 -2.58 0.34
N TYR A 145 0.75 -1.77 -0.36
CA TYR A 145 1.00 -1.46 -1.76
C TYR A 145 1.99 -0.30 -1.83
N LEU A 146 3.21 -0.61 -2.24
CA LEU A 146 4.34 0.31 -2.28
C LEU A 146 4.62 0.74 -3.72
N GLY A 147 4.85 2.00 -3.94
CA GLY A 147 5.21 2.54 -5.26
C GLY A 147 6.02 3.82 -5.16
N GLU A 148 6.59 4.28 -6.25
CA GLU A 148 6.63 3.60 -7.54
C GLU A 148 8.00 2.95 -7.73
N LEU A 149 8.01 1.78 -8.36
CA LEU A 149 9.27 1.16 -8.80
C LEU A 149 9.97 2.07 -9.81
N PRO A 150 11.32 2.09 -9.84
CA PRO A 150 12.08 2.64 -10.95
C PRO A 150 11.60 2.04 -12.28
N GLU A 151 11.58 2.86 -13.33
CA GLU A 151 11.08 2.43 -14.65
C GLU A 151 11.79 1.16 -15.17
N GLY A 152 13.10 1.04 -14.90
CA GLY A 152 13.91 -0.14 -15.24
C GLY A 152 13.53 -1.43 -14.49
N LEU A 153 12.58 -1.40 -13.54
CA LEU A 153 12.07 -2.59 -12.83
C LEU A 153 10.58 -2.84 -13.07
N ALA A 154 9.93 -2.11 -13.96
CA ALA A 154 8.51 -2.30 -14.27
C ALA A 154 8.29 -3.67 -14.94
N THR A 155 7.77 -4.63 -14.17
CA THR A 155 7.67 -6.04 -14.56
C THR A 155 6.21 -6.47 -14.64
N PRO A 156 5.74 -7.16 -15.70
CA PRO A 156 4.37 -7.67 -15.77
C PRO A 156 4.11 -8.68 -14.63
N ARG A 157 2.85 -8.91 -14.30
CA ARG A 157 2.50 -10.01 -13.38
C ARG A 157 2.86 -11.35 -14.01
N ARG A 158 3.09 -12.35 -13.19
CA ARG A 158 3.25 -13.74 -13.64
C ARG A 158 1.99 -14.19 -14.39
N GLU A 159 2.19 -14.91 -15.47
CA GLU A 159 1.07 -15.51 -16.23
C GLU A 159 0.27 -16.49 -15.38
N THR A 160 0.97 -17.30 -14.59
CA THR A 160 0.34 -18.23 -13.64
C THR A 160 0.65 -17.79 -12.21
N PRO A 161 -0.34 -17.28 -11.47
CA PRO A 161 -0.18 -16.95 -10.05
C PRO A 161 0.20 -18.18 -9.20
N ARG A 162 0.97 -17.97 -8.16
CA ARG A 162 1.21 -19.01 -7.15
C ARG A 162 -0.03 -19.17 -6.27
N THR A 163 -0.35 -20.39 -5.91
CA THR A 163 -1.42 -20.71 -4.96
C THR A 163 -1.07 -20.32 -3.53
N ALA A 164 0.24 -20.29 -3.19
CA ALA A 164 0.74 -19.89 -1.89
C ALA A 164 2.06 -19.12 -2.06
N VAL A 165 2.08 -17.86 -1.66
CA VAL A 165 3.27 -17.04 -1.49
C VAL A 165 3.56 -16.96 0.00
N PRO A 166 4.76 -17.30 0.47
CA PRO A 166 5.09 -17.29 1.89
C PRO A 166 4.97 -15.89 2.52
N GLN A 167 4.61 -15.85 3.80
CA GLN A 167 4.71 -14.62 4.60
C GLN A 167 6.14 -14.08 4.57
N GLY A 168 6.27 -12.74 4.52
CA GLY A 168 7.56 -12.05 4.43
C GLY A 168 8.12 -11.93 3.02
N SER A 169 7.49 -12.55 2.00
CA SER A 169 7.95 -12.41 0.61
C SER A 169 7.89 -10.95 0.15
N VAL A 170 9.02 -10.44 -0.36
CA VAL A 170 9.14 -9.13 -0.99
C VAL A 170 9.03 -9.33 -2.50
N ALA A 171 8.06 -8.68 -3.12
CA ALA A 171 7.74 -8.96 -4.52
C ALA A 171 7.40 -7.70 -5.32
N ILE A 172 7.57 -7.81 -6.64
CA ILE A 172 7.25 -6.73 -7.59
C ILE A 172 6.25 -7.18 -8.65
N ALA A 173 5.44 -6.25 -9.11
CA ALA A 173 4.62 -6.39 -10.32
C ALA A 173 4.24 -5.01 -10.86
N GLN A 174 4.18 -4.87 -12.16
CA GLN A 174 3.93 -3.59 -12.84
C GLN A 174 4.92 -2.53 -12.36
N ARG A 175 4.46 -1.43 -11.80
CA ARG A 175 5.29 -0.36 -11.22
C ARG A 175 5.27 -0.36 -9.68
N GLN A 176 5.02 -1.50 -9.07
CA GLN A 176 4.81 -1.60 -7.63
C GLN A 176 5.68 -2.68 -7.00
N THR A 177 6.02 -2.47 -5.74
CA THR A 177 6.56 -3.47 -4.84
C THR A 177 5.62 -3.67 -3.66
N GLY A 178 5.78 -4.76 -2.92
CA GLY A 178 4.98 -5.07 -1.75
C GLY A 178 5.61 -6.19 -0.92
N ILE A 179 5.07 -6.38 0.27
CA ILE A 179 5.50 -7.41 1.21
C ILE A 179 4.28 -8.21 1.62
N TYR A 180 4.32 -9.52 1.47
CA TYR A 180 3.23 -10.41 1.87
C TYR A 180 3.20 -10.55 3.40
N PRO A 181 2.22 -9.98 4.12
CA PRO A 181 2.17 -10.01 5.58
C PRO A 181 1.72 -11.35 6.14
N VAL A 182 1.03 -12.13 5.31
CA VAL A 182 0.53 -13.48 5.60
C VAL A 182 0.67 -14.34 4.35
N GLN A 183 0.70 -15.65 4.50
CA GLN A 183 0.68 -16.55 3.36
C GLN A 183 -0.63 -16.37 2.57
N SER A 184 -0.52 -16.14 1.27
CA SER A 184 -1.68 -15.92 0.40
C SER A 184 -1.36 -16.26 -1.06
N PRO A 185 -2.34 -16.50 -1.93
CA PRO A 185 -2.11 -16.59 -3.37
C PRO A 185 -1.55 -15.29 -3.92
N GLY A 186 -0.72 -15.35 -4.97
CA GLY A 186 -0.18 -14.14 -5.58
C GLY A 186 0.53 -14.34 -6.92
N GLY A 187 0.40 -13.33 -7.80
CA GLY A 187 1.01 -13.33 -9.14
C GLY A 187 2.19 -12.36 -9.28
N TRP A 188 2.79 -11.92 -8.19
CA TRP A 188 3.95 -11.04 -8.21
C TRP A 188 5.26 -11.83 -8.22
N HIS A 189 6.31 -11.24 -8.77
CA HIS A 189 7.65 -11.85 -8.81
C HIS A 189 8.36 -11.63 -7.48
N ILE A 190 8.72 -12.71 -6.79
CA ILE A 190 9.36 -12.68 -5.49
C ILE A 190 10.86 -12.43 -5.68
N LEU A 191 11.33 -11.28 -5.20
CA LEU A 191 12.75 -10.88 -5.24
C LEU A 191 13.54 -11.32 -4.02
N GLY A 192 12.86 -11.46 -2.87
CA GLY A 192 13.49 -11.77 -1.61
C GLY A 192 12.48 -11.97 -0.48
N TRP A 193 13.00 -12.04 0.74
CA TRP A 193 12.22 -12.29 1.94
C TRP A 193 12.71 -11.42 3.11
N THR A 194 11.77 -10.96 3.94
CA THR A 194 12.06 -10.19 5.16
C THR A 194 11.56 -10.90 6.41
N PRO A 195 12.32 -10.88 7.52
CA PRO A 195 11.86 -11.37 8.82
C PRO A 195 10.87 -10.43 9.53
N ILE A 196 10.66 -9.21 9.01
CA ILE A 196 9.76 -8.23 9.63
C ILE A 196 8.31 -8.72 9.56
N LYS A 197 7.64 -8.75 10.71
CA LYS A 197 6.22 -9.06 10.80
C LYS A 197 5.40 -7.80 10.54
N LEU A 198 4.67 -7.78 9.43
CA LEU A 198 3.86 -6.62 9.02
C LEU A 198 2.41 -6.69 9.51
N PHE A 199 1.98 -7.81 10.04
CA PHE A 199 0.63 -7.96 10.59
C PHE A 199 0.67 -8.83 11.84
N ASP A 200 0.13 -8.31 12.93
CA ASP A 200 -0.03 -9.02 14.19
C ASP A 200 -1.39 -8.67 14.81
N PRO A 201 -2.37 -9.60 14.77
CA PRO A 201 -3.69 -9.35 15.33
C PRO A 201 -3.69 -9.23 16.87
N GLY A 202 -2.60 -9.64 17.53
CA GLY A 202 -2.41 -9.50 18.99
C GLY A 202 -1.86 -8.15 19.43
N GLN A 203 -1.57 -7.25 18.49
CA GLN A 203 -1.03 -5.91 18.78
C GLN A 203 -1.98 -4.81 18.29
N TRP A 204 -1.87 -3.63 18.87
CA TRP A 204 -2.56 -2.45 18.40
C TRP A 204 -1.57 -1.27 18.25
N PRO A 205 -1.44 -0.66 17.07
CA PRO A 205 -2.07 -1.05 15.79
C PRO A 205 -1.55 -2.41 15.30
N PRO A 206 -2.37 -3.17 14.55
CA PRO A 206 -2.01 -4.53 14.10
C PRO A 206 -0.97 -4.55 12.98
N THR A 207 -0.65 -3.40 12.40
CA THR A 207 0.37 -3.19 11.37
C THR A 207 1.27 -2.01 11.73
N PRO A 208 2.61 -2.10 11.49
CA PRO A 208 3.53 -0.99 11.76
C PRO A 208 3.46 0.12 10.70
N LEU A 209 2.76 -0.10 9.59
CA LEU A 209 2.65 0.82 8.46
C LEU A 209 1.24 1.39 8.33
N GLU A 210 1.17 2.65 7.94
CA GLU A 210 -0.05 3.36 7.60
C GLU A 210 0.04 3.95 6.18
N MET A 211 -1.11 4.30 5.61
CA MET A 211 -1.16 5.01 4.33
C MET A 211 -0.37 6.33 4.42
N GLY A 212 0.50 6.55 3.46
CA GLY A 212 1.40 7.71 3.41
C GLY A 212 2.79 7.44 3.96
N ASP A 213 2.98 6.44 4.80
CA ASP A 213 4.31 6.05 5.29
C ASP A 213 5.28 5.69 4.16
N ARG A 214 6.54 5.53 4.51
CA ARG A 214 7.62 5.21 3.59
C ARG A 214 8.29 3.90 3.98
N VAL A 215 8.74 3.16 2.98
CA VAL A 215 9.52 1.93 3.17
C VAL A 215 10.83 2.07 2.41
N ARG A 216 11.92 1.74 3.08
CA ARG A 216 13.25 1.61 2.49
C ARG A 216 13.74 0.18 2.68
N PHE A 217 13.98 -0.51 1.58
CA PHE A 217 14.60 -1.83 1.62
C PHE A 217 16.13 -1.73 1.69
N PHE A 218 16.74 -2.69 2.36
CA PHE A 218 18.19 -2.85 2.34
C PHE A 218 18.55 -4.34 2.38
N PRO A 219 19.63 -4.77 1.68
CA PRO A 219 20.01 -6.17 1.62
C PRO A 219 20.69 -6.61 2.91
N ILE A 220 20.39 -7.84 3.33
CA ILE A 220 21.09 -8.53 4.41
C ILE A 220 21.46 -9.95 3.96
N GLN A 221 22.43 -10.57 4.64
CA GLN A 221 22.78 -11.96 4.44
C GLN A 221 21.84 -12.88 5.23
N LYS A 222 21.69 -14.14 4.79
CA LYS A 222 20.81 -15.12 5.44
C LYS A 222 21.21 -15.37 6.92
N GLU A 223 22.48 -15.26 7.23
CA GLU A 223 23.07 -15.43 8.56
C GLU A 223 22.68 -14.29 9.53
N ASP A 224 22.33 -13.11 9.00
CA ASP A 224 21.94 -11.95 9.79
C ASP A 224 20.45 -11.93 10.18
N ILE A 225 19.65 -12.84 9.67
CA ILE A 225 18.18 -12.87 9.87
C ILE A 225 17.80 -12.80 11.36
N GLU A 226 18.51 -13.54 12.22
CA GLU A 226 18.20 -13.63 13.65
C GLU A 226 18.27 -12.29 14.38
N ARG A 227 19.10 -11.34 13.89
CA ARG A 227 19.22 -9.99 14.45
C ARG A 227 17.98 -9.12 14.20
N TRP A 228 17.18 -9.51 13.21
CA TRP A 228 16.02 -8.74 12.75
C TRP A 228 14.68 -9.40 13.08
N LYS A 229 14.69 -10.58 13.64
CA LYS A 229 13.46 -11.20 14.14
C LYS A 229 12.91 -10.36 15.30
N PRO A 230 11.57 -10.12 15.36
CA PRO A 230 10.97 -9.50 16.54
C PRO A 230 11.38 -10.29 17.78
N SER A 231 11.83 -9.59 18.83
CA SER A 231 12.08 -10.20 20.13
C SER A 231 10.81 -10.96 20.53
N LYS A 232 10.96 -12.24 20.87
CA LYS A 232 9.83 -12.98 21.46
C LYS A 232 9.45 -12.27 22.75
N ALA A 233 8.27 -11.60 22.74
CA ALA A 233 7.66 -11.10 23.96
C ALA A 233 7.26 -12.26 24.87
#